data_3c3e2658c87abff6c9b52d0fbe611b97
#
_entry.id   3c3e2658c87abff6c9b52d0fbe611b97
#
_cell.length_a   1.000
_cell.length_b   1.000
_cell.length_c   1.000
_cell.angle_alpha   90.00
_cell.angle_beta   90.00
_cell.angle_gamma   90.00
#
_symmetry.space_group_name_H-M   'P 1'
#
loop_
_entity.id
_entity.type
_entity.pdbx_description
1 polymer ?
#
loop_
_entity_poly.entity_id
_entity_poly.type
_entity_poly.pdbx_seq_one_letter_code
_entity_poly.pdbx_strand_id
1 'polypeptide(L)'
;ANYCEAYDLDGVFFDDEYTYSWNHPGLTSPSTDRAARLCFETKMAMPDKMVTCYIYSRTYGFYKKIEGMEPGDFVDYAISDYGSWDYEDCYLGMERNQVAPCSANFASSYARWTATQNNLQRVRNEGFGGFMVYCLTFHVADVWNREMESLRNIAKYLYDDNLVFTGEKPETTW
;
A
#
# COMPACT_ATOMS: atom_id res chain seq x y z
N ALA A 1 10.75 -14.03 8.97
CA ALA A 1 12.11 -14.34 8.49
C ALA A 1 12.13 -15.63 7.65
N ASN A 2 11.83 -16.80 8.23
CA ASN A 2 11.96 -18.09 7.55
C ASN A 2 11.23 -18.19 6.20
N TYR A 3 10.04 -17.57 6.07
CA TYR A 3 9.31 -17.56 4.80
C TYR A 3 9.98 -16.65 3.75
N CYS A 4 10.51 -15.50 4.16
CA CYS A 4 11.21 -14.61 3.25
C CYS A 4 12.46 -15.28 2.68
N GLU A 5 13.20 -16.01 3.51
CA GLU A 5 14.36 -16.79 3.07
C GLU A 5 13.95 -17.99 2.18
N ALA A 6 12.95 -18.78 2.62
CA ALA A 6 12.55 -20.01 1.93
C ALA A 6 11.96 -19.75 0.53
N TYR A 7 11.31 -18.61 0.34
CA TYR A 7 10.63 -18.25 -0.91
C TYR A 7 11.25 -17.06 -1.64
N ASP A 8 12.40 -16.60 -1.18
CA ASP A 8 13.11 -15.43 -1.74
C ASP A 8 12.22 -14.19 -1.88
N LEU A 9 11.47 -13.88 -0.81
CA LEU A 9 10.57 -12.73 -0.78
C LEU A 9 11.34 -11.45 -0.45
N ASP A 10 10.94 -10.34 -1.06
CA ASP A 10 11.55 -9.03 -0.83
C ASP A 10 11.18 -8.42 0.53
N GLY A 11 10.12 -8.89 1.17
CA GLY A 11 9.69 -8.36 2.46
C GLY A 11 8.33 -8.83 2.93
N VAL A 12 7.75 -8.04 3.84
CA VAL A 12 6.45 -8.30 4.47
C VAL A 12 5.55 -7.07 4.33
N PHE A 13 4.32 -7.29 3.93
CA PHE A 13 3.26 -6.29 3.92
C PHE A 13 2.26 -6.57 5.04
N PHE A 14 2.04 -5.59 5.92
CA PHE A 14 1.06 -5.66 6.99
C PHE A 14 -0.19 -4.89 6.58
N ASP A 15 -1.29 -5.61 6.47
CA ASP A 15 -2.62 -5.07 6.20
C ASP A 15 -3.49 -5.29 7.44
N ASP A 16 -3.59 -4.26 8.28
CA ASP A 16 -4.38 -4.30 9.51
C ASP A 16 -5.53 -3.30 9.43
N GLU A 17 -6.69 -3.81 9.07
CA GLU A 17 -7.90 -3.01 8.96
C GLU A 17 -8.89 -3.22 10.12
N TYR A 18 -8.78 -4.35 10.83
CA TYR A 18 -9.85 -4.85 11.70
C TYR A 18 -9.43 -5.28 13.09
N THR A 19 -8.16 -5.27 13.46
CA THR A 19 -7.75 -5.56 14.84
C THR A 19 -8.26 -4.52 15.83
N TYR A 20 -8.71 -3.38 15.33
CA TYR A 20 -9.46 -2.38 16.08
C TYR A 20 -10.90 -2.81 16.36
N SER A 21 -11.38 -3.91 15.81
CA SER A 21 -12.74 -4.32 16.00
C SER A 21 -12.91 -4.96 17.38
N TRP A 22 -13.83 -4.46 18.08
CA TRP A 22 -14.39 -4.63 19.43
C TRP A 22 -14.74 -6.07 19.83
N ASN A 23 -14.45 -7.05 19.01
CA ASN A 23 -14.86 -8.45 19.14
C ASN A 23 -13.74 -9.43 19.50
N HIS A 24 -12.56 -8.97 19.88
CA HIS A 24 -11.53 -9.85 20.41
C HIS A 24 -11.52 -9.82 21.94
N PRO A 25 -12.24 -10.75 22.62
CA PRO A 25 -12.24 -10.83 24.07
C PRO A 25 -10.82 -11.10 24.54
N GLY A 26 -10.28 -10.18 25.32
CA GLY A 26 -8.92 -10.26 25.87
C GLY A 26 -7.90 -9.29 25.28
N LEU A 27 -8.21 -8.60 24.18
CA LEU A 27 -7.41 -7.47 23.71
C LEU A 27 -8.01 -6.17 24.26
N THR A 28 -7.42 -5.69 25.33
CA THR A 28 -7.75 -4.38 25.92
C THR A 28 -7.17 -3.27 25.06
N SER A 29 -7.81 -2.91 24.00
CA SER A 29 -7.40 -1.92 23.01
C SER A 29 -6.42 -2.48 21.97
N PRO A 30 -6.69 -2.28 20.70
CA PRO A 30 -5.69 -2.42 19.65
C PRO A 30 -4.67 -1.34 19.93
N SER A 31 -3.53 -1.69 20.29
CA SER A 31 -2.54 -0.66 20.37
C SER A 31 -1.80 -0.62 19.04
N THR A 32 -1.93 0.51 18.36
CA THR A 32 -1.02 0.89 17.28
C THR A 32 0.43 0.68 17.72
N ASP A 33 0.70 0.79 19.02
CA ASP A 33 1.98 0.46 19.63
C ASP A 33 2.38 -1.03 19.43
N ARG A 34 1.42 -1.97 19.39
CA ARG A 34 1.73 -3.40 19.13
C ARG A 34 2.01 -3.66 17.64
N ALA A 35 1.23 -3.03 16.76
CA ALA A 35 1.47 -3.11 15.33
C ALA A 35 2.82 -2.47 14.97
N ALA A 36 3.12 -1.31 15.53
CA ALA A 36 4.41 -0.67 15.38
C ALA A 36 5.56 -1.54 15.94
N ARG A 37 5.38 -2.17 17.12
CA ARG A 37 6.36 -3.11 17.68
C ARG A 37 6.55 -4.32 16.78
N LEU A 38 5.49 -4.86 16.18
CA LEU A 38 5.58 -5.98 15.24
C LEU A 38 6.40 -5.59 13.99
N CYS A 39 6.16 -4.42 13.43
CA CYS A 39 6.95 -3.90 12.31
C CYS A 39 8.42 -3.72 12.70
N PHE A 40 8.69 -3.11 13.84
CA PHE A 40 10.02 -2.94 14.38
C PHE A 40 10.75 -4.29 14.54
N GLU A 41 10.17 -5.25 15.26
CA GLU A 41 10.76 -6.58 15.46
C GLU A 41 10.98 -7.32 14.14
N THR A 42 10.06 -7.13 13.16
CA THR A 42 10.19 -7.70 11.82
C THR A 42 11.39 -7.10 11.08
N LYS A 43 11.53 -5.78 11.13
CA LYS A 43 12.68 -5.08 10.51
C LYS A 43 14.00 -5.46 11.18
N MET A 44 14.04 -5.56 12.51
CA MET A 44 15.24 -5.99 13.24
C MET A 44 15.63 -7.44 12.92
N ALA A 45 14.64 -8.32 12.71
CA ALA A 45 14.89 -9.72 12.34
C ALA A 45 15.29 -9.89 10.86
N MET A 46 14.99 -8.91 10.01
CA MET A 46 15.24 -8.96 8.56
C MET A 46 15.62 -7.56 8.05
N PRO A 47 16.79 -7.03 8.41
CA PRO A 47 17.16 -5.63 8.13
C PRO A 47 17.22 -5.31 6.63
N ASP A 48 17.57 -6.28 5.81
CA ASP A 48 17.68 -6.14 4.35
C ASP A 48 16.38 -6.37 3.58
N LYS A 49 15.29 -6.71 4.30
CA LYS A 49 13.97 -6.94 3.69
C LYS A 49 13.04 -5.77 3.96
N MET A 50 12.10 -5.55 3.05
CA MET A 50 11.11 -4.48 3.19
C MET A 50 10.05 -4.82 4.25
N VAL A 51 9.69 -3.82 5.04
CA VAL A 51 8.52 -3.82 5.91
C VAL A 51 7.57 -2.74 5.42
N THR A 52 6.40 -3.13 4.98
CA THR A 52 5.40 -2.22 4.43
C THR A 52 4.08 -2.36 5.16
N CYS A 53 3.32 -1.27 5.24
CA CYS A 53 2.07 -1.21 5.99
C CYS A 53 0.97 -0.53 5.20
N TYR A 54 -0.26 -1.04 5.33
CA TYR A 54 -1.45 -0.35 4.88
C TYR A 54 -2.01 0.56 5.99
N ILE A 55 -2.39 1.77 5.63
CA ILE A 55 -2.98 2.74 6.54
C ILE A 55 -4.47 2.89 6.20
N TYR A 56 -5.31 2.12 6.89
CA TYR A 56 -6.75 2.16 6.72
C TYR A 56 -7.35 3.50 7.17
N SER A 57 -6.85 4.04 8.28
CA SER A 57 -7.23 5.36 8.77
C SER A 57 -6.14 5.93 9.66
N ARG A 58 -6.23 7.24 9.98
CA ARG A 58 -5.28 7.92 10.87
C ARG A 58 -5.17 7.25 12.26
N THR A 59 -6.18 6.52 12.70
CA THR A 59 -6.13 5.79 13.98
C THR A 59 -5.15 4.61 13.97
N TYR A 60 -4.72 4.17 12.81
CA TYR A 60 -3.71 3.12 12.63
C TYR A 60 -2.29 3.67 12.44
N GLY A 61 -2.10 4.97 12.58
CA GLY A 61 -0.79 5.60 12.48
C GLY A 61 0.15 5.24 13.63
N PHE A 62 1.44 5.32 13.39
CA PHE A 62 2.49 5.05 14.38
C PHE A 62 3.15 6.37 14.81
N TYR A 63 2.79 6.86 15.98
CA TYR A 63 3.17 8.20 16.44
C TYR A 63 4.24 8.19 17.55
N LYS A 64 4.80 7.02 17.89
CA LYS A 64 5.79 6.88 18.98
C LYS A 64 7.05 6.18 18.51
N LYS A 65 8.18 6.58 19.09
CA LYS A 65 9.44 5.86 18.93
C LYS A 65 9.40 4.50 19.61
N ILE A 66 10.08 3.53 19.03
CA ILE A 66 10.32 2.21 19.61
C ILE A 66 11.83 2.02 19.71
N GLU A 67 12.32 1.72 20.92
CA GLU A 67 13.76 1.57 21.19
C GLU A 67 14.60 2.78 20.68
N GLY A 68 13.99 3.97 20.66
CA GLY A 68 14.63 5.19 20.19
C GLY A 68 14.52 5.47 18.68
N MET A 69 14.07 4.50 17.88
CA MET A 69 13.85 4.62 16.45
C MET A 69 12.45 5.16 16.14
N GLU A 70 12.34 5.99 15.12
CA GLU A 70 11.07 6.45 14.58
C GLU A 70 10.45 5.41 13.65
N PRO A 71 9.13 5.35 13.52
CA PRO A 71 8.48 4.45 12.55
C PRO A 71 9.05 4.52 11.13
N GLY A 72 9.44 5.70 10.64
CA GLY A 72 10.10 5.86 9.36
C GLY A 72 11.47 5.18 9.24
N ASP A 73 12.09 4.80 10.36
CA ASP A 73 13.36 4.06 10.36
C ASP A 73 13.17 2.55 10.14
N PHE A 74 11.97 2.02 10.41
CA PHE A 74 11.71 0.57 10.35
C PHE A 74 10.49 0.17 9.49
N VAL A 75 9.74 1.13 8.98
CA VAL A 75 8.72 0.94 7.95
C VAL A 75 9.23 1.54 6.66
N ASP A 76 9.46 0.72 5.66
CA ASP A 76 10.03 1.18 4.37
C ASP A 76 8.99 1.90 3.51
N TYR A 77 7.73 1.40 3.50
CA TYR A 77 6.63 2.04 2.80
C TYR A 77 5.32 1.96 3.58
N ALA A 78 4.58 3.07 3.58
CA ALA A 78 3.21 3.15 4.07
C ALA A 78 2.25 3.44 2.91
N ILE A 79 1.19 2.66 2.81
CA ILE A 79 0.22 2.75 1.73
C ILE A 79 -1.10 3.22 2.31
N SER A 80 -1.58 4.39 1.88
CA SER A 80 -2.83 4.96 2.36
C SER A 80 -4.03 4.33 1.69
N ASP A 81 -5.17 4.35 2.38
CA ASP A 81 -6.47 3.99 1.84
C ASP A 81 -6.84 4.84 0.60
N TYR A 82 -7.75 4.35 -0.20
CA TYR A 82 -8.08 4.83 -1.54
C TYR A 82 -8.29 6.35 -1.62
N GLY A 83 -7.37 7.04 -2.31
CA GLY A 83 -7.44 8.48 -2.52
C GLY A 83 -7.20 9.35 -1.27
N SER A 84 -6.61 8.79 -0.23
CA SER A 84 -6.37 9.47 1.05
C SER A 84 -5.02 10.19 1.04
N TRP A 85 -5.02 11.46 0.66
CA TRP A 85 -3.81 12.31 0.57
C TRP A 85 -3.30 12.81 1.93
N ASP A 86 -4.09 12.65 3.00
CA ASP A 86 -3.85 13.26 4.30
C ASP A 86 -3.07 12.37 5.27
N TYR A 87 -2.52 11.24 4.80
CA TYR A 87 -1.90 10.23 5.67
C TYR A 87 -0.37 10.24 5.65
N GLU A 88 0.25 11.20 4.98
CA GLU A 88 1.71 11.29 4.92
C GLU A 88 2.38 11.55 6.28
N ASP A 89 1.64 12.07 7.25
CA ASP A 89 2.09 12.31 8.63
C ASP A 89 1.64 11.22 9.64
N CYS A 90 1.04 10.13 9.16
CA CYS A 90 0.55 9.07 10.02
C CYS A 90 1.65 8.22 10.66
N TYR A 91 2.84 8.24 10.12
CA TYR A 91 3.98 7.53 10.67
C TYR A 91 5.10 8.51 10.98
N LEU A 92 5.46 8.61 12.26
CA LEU A 92 6.52 9.50 12.73
C LEU A 92 7.84 9.22 11.99
N GLY A 93 8.51 10.26 11.52
CA GLY A 93 9.81 10.18 10.85
C GLY A 93 9.77 9.61 9.44
N MET A 94 8.59 9.35 8.88
CA MET A 94 8.48 8.84 7.51
C MET A 94 8.66 9.97 6.50
N GLU A 95 9.51 9.73 5.52
CA GLU A 95 9.72 10.64 4.40
C GLU A 95 8.64 10.45 3.33
N ARG A 96 8.39 11.50 2.53
CA ARG A 96 7.34 11.46 1.50
C ARG A 96 7.53 10.34 0.45
N ASN A 97 8.76 10.03 0.10
CA ASN A 97 9.10 8.93 -0.81
C ASN A 97 8.87 7.53 -0.22
N GLN A 98 8.54 7.42 1.06
CA GLN A 98 8.12 6.19 1.72
C GLN A 98 6.58 6.06 1.79
N VAL A 99 5.83 7.04 1.26
CA VAL A 99 4.37 7.06 1.35
C VAL A 99 3.74 6.91 -0.03
N ALA A 100 2.79 5.99 -0.17
CA ALA A 100 1.89 5.88 -1.32
C ALA A 100 0.51 6.46 -0.92
N PRO A 101 0.26 7.77 -1.16
CA PRO A 101 -0.90 8.46 -0.61
C PRO A 101 -2.19 8.19 -1.38
N CYS A 102 -2.07 7.60 -2.56
CA CYS A 102 -3.20 7.34 -3.44
C CYS A 102 -3.16 5.88 -3.88
N SER A 103 -4.31 5.27 -3.96
CA SER A 103 -4.46 3.89 -4.40
C SER A 103 -5.72 3.71 -5.25
N ALA A 104 -5.76 2.64 -6.03
CA ALA A 104 -6.90 2.28 -6.85
C ALA A 104 -7.45 0.93 -6.44
N ASN A 105 -8.74 0.86 -6.20
CA ASN A 105 -9.45 -0.40 -6.00
C ASN A 105 -10.10 -0.85 -7.32
N PHE A 106 -9.54 -1.85 -7.96
CA PHE A 106 -10.04 -2.38 -9.25
C PHE A 106 -11.26 -3.31 -9.09
N ALA A 107 -11.54 -3.78 -7.87
CA ALA A 107 -12.78 -4.50 -7.58
C ALA A 107 -14.02 -3.60 -7.66
N SER A 108 -13.84 -2.28 -7.65
CA SER A 108 -14.94 -1.31 -7.69
C SER A 108 -14.81 -0.33 -8.86
N SER A 109 -15.91 0.38 -9.14
CA SER A 109 -15.89 1.45 -10.15
C SER A 109 -15.01 2.65 -9.77
N TYR A 110 -14.49 2.69 -8.54
CA TYR A 110 -13.66 3.79 -8.02
C TYR A 110 -12.23 3.80 -8.60
N ALA A 111 -11.73 2.70 -9.16
CA ALA A 111 -10.38 2.64 -9.71
C ALA A 111 -10.07 3.80 -10.68
N ARG A 112 -10.99 4.09 -11.59
CA ARG A 112 -10.84 5.18 -12.57
C ARG A 112 -10.84 6.58 -11.96
N TRP A 113 -11.35 6.74 -10.72
CA TRP A 113 -11.39 8.03 -10.04
C TRP A 113 -10.07 8.37 -9.36
N THR A 114 -9.27 7.36 -9.04
CA THR A 114 -7.99 7.52 -8.36
C THR A 114 -6.80 7.45 -9.31
N ALA A 115 -6.81 6.53 -10.29
CA ALA A 115 -5.76 6.41 -11.32
C ALA A 115 -5.93 7.44 -12.46
N THR A 116 -6.12 8.70 -12.08
CA THR A 116 -6.25 9.83 -13.01
C THR A 116 -4.91 10.47 -13.31
N GLN A 117 -4.82 11.16 -14.45
CA GLN A 117 -3.62 11.93 -14.81
C GLN A 117 -3.19 12.86 -13.67
N ASN A 118 -4.13 13.63 -13.11
CA ASN A 118 -3.82 14.61 -12.07
C ASN A 118 -3.24 13.96 -10.82
N ASN A 119 -3.86 12.88 -10.34
CA ASN A 119 -3.39 12.17 -9.14
C ASN A 119 -2.02 11.53 -9.37
N LEU A 120 -1.83 10.86 -10.51
CA LEU A 120 -0.57 10.18 -10.82
C LEU A 120 0.58 11.16 -11.04
N GLN A 121 0.31 12.27 -11.73
CA GLN A 121 1.29 13.36 -11.86
C GLN A 121 1.58 14.02 -10.51
N ARG A 122 0.60 14.15 -9.62
CA ARG A 122 0.81 14.66 -8.27
C ARG A 122 1.72 13.73 -7.47
N VAL A 123 1.46 12.40 -7.47
CA VAL A 123 2.35 11.41 -6.84
C VAL A 123 3.79 11.60 -7.32
N ARG A 124 4.00 11.65 -8.63
CA ARG A 124 5.32 11.81 -9.24
C ARG A 124 5.98 13.15 -8.88
N ASN A 125 5.25 14.26 -9.07
CA ASN A 125 5.82 15.61 -8.97
C ASN A 125 6.10 16.02 -7.52
N GLU A 126 5.31 15.52 -6.57
CA GLU A 126 5.50 15.77 -5.14
C GLU A 126 6.47 14.79 -4.48
N GLY A 127 6.99 13.80 -5.21
CA GLY A 127 8.02 12.88 -4.74
C GLY A 127 7.50 11.79 -3.80
N PHE A 128 6.24 11.38 -3.96
CA PHE A 128 5.70 10.25 -3.21
C PHE A 128 6.30 8.91 -3.67
N GLY A 129 6.27 7.91 -2.77
CA GLY A 129 6.92 6.62 -2.97
C GLY A 129 6.28 5.69 -3.97
N GLY A 130 4.98 5.91 -4.29
CA GLY A 130 4.32 5.04 -5.23
C GLY A 130 2.80 5.19 -5.29
N PHE A 131 2.18 4.22 -5.94
CA PHE A 131 0.75 4.14 -6.14
C PHE A 131 0.31 2.67 -6.01
N MET A 132 -0.56 2.36 -5.05
CA MET A 132 -1.03 1.00 -4.82
C MET A 132 -2.20 0.66 -5.74
N VAL A 133 -2.20 -0.54 -6.27
CA VAL A 133 -3.33 -1.13 -6.98
C VAL A 133 -3.81 -2.34 -6.21
N TYR A 134 -5.08 -2.33 -5.83
CA TYR A 134 -5.74 -3.44 -5.16
C TYR A 134 -6.65 -4.19 -6.10
N CYS A 135 -6.67 -5.53 -5.97
CA CYS A 135 -7.62 -6.41 -6.64
C CYS A 135 -7.54 -6.39 -8.18
N LEU A 136 -6.38 -6.76 -8.72
CA LEU A 136 -6.22 -6.97 -10.16
C LEU A 136 -7.01 -8.21 -10.60
N THR A 137 -8.12 -8.00 -11.29
CA THR A 137 -9.08 -9.05 -11.67
C THR A 137 -9.16 -9.23 -13.19
N PHE A 138 -8.03 -9.43 -13.83
CA PHE A 138 -7.92 -9.53 -15.31
C PHE A 138 -8.78 -10.62 -15.97
N HIS A 139 -9.31 -11.52 -15.20
CA HIS A 139 -10.18 -12.59 -15.68
C HIS A 139 -11.63 -12.16 -15.93
N VAL A 140 -12.03 -10.96 -15.54
CA VAL A 140 -13.41 -10.47 -15.70
C VAL A 140 -13.49 -9.51 -16.88
N ALA A 141 -14.17 -9.94 -17.96
CA ALA A 141 -14.25 -9.18 -19.21
C ALA A 141 -14.80 -7.75 -19.04
N ASP A 142 -15.76 -7.57 -18.12
CA ASP A 142 -16.40 -6.26 -17.86
C ASP A 142 -15.46 -5.26 -17.17
N VAL A 143 -14.50 -5.74 -16.38
CA VAL A 143 -13.52 -4.90 -15.69
C VAL A 143 -12.27 -4.66 -16.51
N TRP A 144 -11.97 -5.53 -17.48
CA TRP A 144 -10.76 -5.51 -18.28
C TRP A 144 -10.42 -4.15 -18.88
N ASN A 145 -11.35 -3.54 -19.59
CA ASN A 145 -11.09 -2.26 -20.27
C ASN A 145 -10.78 -1.15 -19.25
N ARG A 146 -11.47 -1.15 -18.14
CA ARG A 146 -11.27 -0.19 -17.05
C ARG A 146 -9.92 -0.36 -16.37
N GLU A 147 -9.56 -1.59 -16.06
CA GLU A 147 -8.26 -1.92 -15.44
C GLU A 147 -7.11 -1.57 -16.39
N MET A 148 -7.23 -1.93 -17.65
CA MET A 148 -6.22 -1.62 -18.67
C MET A 148 -6.06 -0.12 -18.91
N GLU A 149 -7.14 0.66 -18.86
CA GLU A 149 -7.06 2.12 -18.92
C GLU A 149 -6.30 2.67 -17.70
N SER A 150 -6.66 2.23 -16.52
CA SER A 150 -5.99 2.67 -15.27
C SER A 150 -4.51 2.29 -15.27
N LEU A 151 -4.15 1.09 -15.69
CA LEU A 151 -2.75 0.66 -15.79
C LEU A 151 -1.97 1.44 -16.85
N ARG A 152 -2.58 1.77 -17.98
CA ARG A 152 -1.95 2.65 -18.98
C ARG A 152 -1.74 4.06 -18.45
N ASN A 153 -2.68 4.58 -17.66
CA ASN A 153 -2.53 5.87 -17.01
C ASN A 153 -1.37 5.83 -16.00
N ILE A 154 -1.28 4.78 -15.18
CA ILE A 154 -0.18 4.58 -14.24
C ILE A 154 1.16 4.56 -14.98
N ALA A 155 1.32 3.72 -16.01
CA ALA A 155 2.54 3.66 -16.81
C ALA A 155 2.90 5.03 -17.37
N LYS A 156 1.94 5.71 -18.00
CA LYS A 156 2.17 6.98 -18.68
C LYS A 156 2.47 8.14 -17.74
N TYR A 157 1.65 8.33 -16.70
CA TYR A 157 1.70 9.56 -15.91
C TYR A 157 2.57 9.44 -14.66
N LEU A 158 2.78 8.22 -14.15
CA LEU A 158 3.65 8.00 -13.00
C LEU A 158 5.07 7.66 -13.45
N TYR A 159 5.24 6.81 -14.47
CA TYR A 159 6.56 6.31 -14.90
C TYR A 159 7.06 6.89 -16.23
N ASP A 160 6.24 7.67 -16.94
CA ASP A 160 6.58 8.21 -18.27
C ASP A 160 6.85 7.11 -19.31
N ASP A 161 6.09 6.03 -19.22
CA ASP A 161 6.23 4.83 -20.03
C ASP A 161 4.91 4.44 -20.69
N ASN A 162 4.94 3.48 -21.61
CA ASN A 162 3.79 2.97 -22.29
C ASN A 162 3.57 1.49 -21.97
N LEU A 163 2.42 1.17 -21.37
CA LEU A 163 2.03 -0.20 -21.17
C LEU A 163 1.54 -0.84 -22.46
N VAL A 164 2.26 -1.86 -22.92
CA VAL A 164 1.87 -2.70 -24.05
C VAL A 164 1.40 -4.04 -23.52
N PHE A 165 0.15 -4.38 -23.73
CA PHE A 165 -0.38 -5.69 -23.41
C PHE A 165 -0.25 -6.62 -24.61
N THR A 166 0.45 -7.73 -24.45
CA THR A 166 0.75 -8.70 -25.52
C THR A 166 -0.09 -9.97 -25.44
N GLY A 167 -0.92 -10.13 -24.41
CA GLY A 167 -1.83 -11.24 -24.23
C GLY A 167 -3.19 -11.02 -24.86
N GLU A 168 -3.98 -12.06 -24.94
CA GLU A 168 -5.37 -12.00 -25.37
C GLU A 168 -6.27 -11.55 -24.21
N LYS A 169 -7.32 -10.79 -24.53
CA LYS A 169 -8.35 -10.45 -23.57
C LYS A 169 -9.03 -11.73 -23.08
N PRO A 170 -9.18 -11.96 -21.76
CA PRO A 170 -9.87 -13.13 -21.27
C PRO A 170 -11.32 -13.18 -21.75
N GLU A 171 -11.75 -14.32 -22.23
CA GLU A 171 -13.14 -14.55 -22.66
C GLU A 171 -14.05 -15.03 -21.51
N THR A 172 -13.62 -14.91 -20.28
CA THR A 172 -14.37 -15.45 -19.14
C THR A 172 -15.65 -14.66 -18.86
N THR A 173 -16.72 -15.33 -19.01
CA THR A 173 -17.99 -15.06 -18.34
C THR A 173 -18.03 -15.85 -17.03
N TRP A 174 -18.31 -15.18 -15.91
CA TRP A 174 -18.68 -15.82 -14.65
C TRP A 174 -20.19 -16.00 -14.61
#